data_379eb38f797dbe006948bf5d95dd86ae
#
_entry.id   379eb38f797dbe006948bf5d95dd86ae
#
_cell.length_a   1.000
_cell.length_b   1.000
_cell.length_c   1.000
_cell.angle_alpha   90.00
_cell.angle_beta   90.00
_cell.angle_gamma   90.00
#
_symmetry.space_group_name_H-M   'P 1'
#
loop_
_entity.id
_entity.type
_entity.pdbx_description
1 polymer ?
#
loop_
_entity_poly.entity_id
_entity_poly.type
_entity_poly.pdbx_seq_one_letter_code
_entity_poly.pdbx_strand_id
1 'polypeptide(L)'
;VGAGSAGCVLANRLSADPDVSVCLIEAGGKDKSLMIRMPAGVGGLIKDAGPHNWGFYTDAQKHMNNRKLWWPRGKGWGGSSSINGMVYIRGHARDYDQWRQSGLRGWGYADVLPYFRRSEGYRGKADMHHGSDGPLVVEDSPLDSIAYDSFIKSGQEAGFPYTPDFNGADQEGVGPYQRTINDGERWSTARAFLHPVLKDRPNLTVMST
;
A
#
# COMPACT_ATOMS: atom_id res chain seq x y z
N VAL A 1 4.40 -2.09 17.84
CA VAL A 1 4.38 -0.63 17.88
C VAL A 1 4.23 -0.09 16.48
N GLY A 2 3.34 0.93 16.31
CA GLY A 2 2.99 1.57 15.05
C GLY A 2 1.79 0.90 14.35
N ALA A 3 0.68 1.62 14.20
CA ALA A 3 -0.49 1.18 13.42
C ALA A 3 -0.35 1.52 11.93
N GLY A 4 0.86 1.42 11.41
CA GLY A 4 1.14 1.52 9.96
C GLY A 4 0.73 0.27 9.20
N SER A 5 1.16 0.15 7.93
CA SER A 5 0.75 -0.95 7.05
C SER A 5 1.03 -2.33 7.65
N ALA A 6 2.25 -2.56 8.16
CA ALA A 6 2.61 -3.83 8.76
C ALA A 6 1.90 -4.06 10.11
N GLY A 7 1.83 -3.01 10.96
CA GLY A 7 1.22 -3.12 12.29
C GLY A 7 -0.27 -3.45 12.26
N CYS A 8 -1.02 -2.89 11.30
CA CYS A 8 -2.43 -3.22 11.10
C CYS A 8 -2.61 -4.71 10.73
N VAL A 9 -1.76 -5.24 9.85
CA VAL A 9 -1.79 -6.65 9.45
C VAL A 9 -1.43 -7.55 10.63
N LEU A 10 -0.34 -7.24 11.33
CA LEU A 10 0.10 -8.03 12.50
C LEU A 10 -0.96 -8.04 13.61
N ALA A 11 -1.53 -6.87 13.93
CA ALA A 11 -2.60 -6.79 14.93
C ALA A 11 -3.81 -7.65 14.55
N ASN A 12 -4.21 -7.62 13.27
CA ASN A 12 -5.28 -8.46 12.76
C ASN A 12 -4.95 -9.94 12.88
N ARG A 13 -3.77 -10.36 12.44
CA ARG A 13 -3.42 -11.78 12.36
C ARG A 13 -3.15 -12.40 13.73
N LEU A 14 -2.42 -11.69 14.59
CA LEU A 14 -2.08 -12.19 15.93
C LEU A 14 -3.32 -12.25 16.84
N SER A 15 -4.21 -11.27 16.76
CA SER A 15 -5.43 -11.27 17.58
C SER A 15 -6.53 -12.22 17.06
N ALA A 16 -6.29 -12.94 15.95
CA ALA A 16 -7.21 -13.98 15.49
C ALA A 16 -7.28 -15.17 16.45
N ASP A 17 -6.21 -15.42 17.18
CA ASP A 17 -6.18 -16.37 18.29
C ASP A 17 -6.70 -15.64 19.54
N PRO A 18 -7.82 -16.07 20.15
CA PRO A 18 -8.40 -15.42 21.32
C PRO A 18 -7.52 -15.52 22.57
N ASP A 19 -6.62 -16.49 22.64
CA ASP A 19 -5.69 -16.68 23.76
C ASP A 19 -4.47 -15.76 23.69
N VAL A 20 -4.30 -15.03 22.57
CA VAL A 20 -3.21 -14.07 22.36
C VAL A 20 -3.70 -12.65 22.59
N SER A 21 -3.26 -12.02 23.69
CA SER A 21 -3.52 -10.59 23.93
C SER A 21 -2.60 -9.72 23.09
N VAL A 22 -3.17 -8.79 22.31
CA VAL A 22 -2.45 -7.90 21.41
C VAL A 22 -2.68 -6.44 21.82
N CYS A 23 -1.58 -5.70 22.04
CA CYS A 23 -1.61 -4.26 22.24
C CYS A 23 -0.92 -3.55 21.07
N LEU A 24 -1.69 -2.81 20.28
CA LEU A 24 -1.20 -1.99 19.17
C LEU A 24 -1.05 -0.53 19.64
N ILE A 25 0.17 -0.02 19.67
CA ILE A 25 0.48 1.34 20.13
C ILE A 25 0.80 2.20 18.90
N GLU A 26 0.11 3.35 18.76
CA GLU A 26 0.27 4.29 17.64
C GLU A 26 0.45 5.71 18.16
N ALA A 27 1.42 6.43 17.57
CA ALA A 27 1.74 7.81 17.96
C ALA A 27 0.73 8.84 17.46
N GLY A 28 0.05 8.54 16.36
CA GLY A 28 -0.97 9.43 15.78
C GLY A 28 -2.39 9.02 16.14
N GLY A 29 -3.36 9.80 15.70
CA GLY A 29 -4.78 9.56 15.97
C GLY A 29 -5.44 8.58 15.00
N LYS A 30 -6.76 8.44 15.15
CA LYS A 30 -7.60 7.63 14.27
C LYS A 30 -7.74 8.26 12.89
N ASP A 31 -7.94 7.44 11.86
CA ASP A 31 -8.09 7.81 10.44
C ASP A 31 -9.49 8.34 10.07
N LYS A 32 -10.12 9.14 10.95
CA LYS A 32 -11.48 9.66 10.75
C LYS A 32 -11.58 10.83 9.76
N SER A 33 -10.46 11.46 9.42
CA SER A 33 -10.45 12.64 8.55
C SER A 33 -11.02 12.32 7.17
N LEU A 34 -11.89 13.20 6.66
CA LEU A 34 -12.40 13.13 5.30
C LEU A 34 -11.26 13.19 4.28
N MET A 35 -10.20 13.97 4.56
CA MET A 35 -9.01 14.06 3.70
C MET A 35 -8.31 12.71 3.53
N ILE A 36 -8.30 11.85 4.57
CA ILE A 36 -7.75 10.49 4.47
C ILE A 36 -8.65 9.62 3.61
N ARG A 37 -9.97 9.70 3.79
CA ARG A 37 -10.94 8.87 3.06
C ARG A 37 -11.01 9.22 1.57
N MET A 38 -10.96 10.49 1.26
CA MET A 38 -11.07 11.02 -0.10
C MET A 38 -9.75 10.82 -0.87
N PRO A 39 -9.73 10.09 -2.00
CA PRO A 39 -8.53 9.90 -2.81
C PRO A 39 -7.82 11.20 -3.21
N ALA A 40 -8.57 12.22 -3.61
CA ALA A 40 -8.03 13.53 -3.97
C ALA A 40 -7.38 14.27 -2.79
N GLY A 41 -7.63 13.85 -1.54
CA GLY A 41 -7.05 14.43 -0.33
C GLY A 41 -5.54 14.23 -0.20
N VAL A 42 -4.94 13.34 -0.99
CA VAL A 42 -3.50 13.05 -0.94
C VAL A 42 -2.64 14.31 -1.02
N GLY A 43 -2.96 15.24 -1.92
CA GLY A 43 -2.20 16.49 -2.09
C GLY A 43 -2.12 17.33 -0.81
N GLY A 44 -3.21 17.42 -0.05
CA GLY A 44 -3.23 18.12 1.23
C GLY A 44 -2.54 17.36 2.37
N LEU A 45 -2.61 16.02 2.36
CA LEU A 45 -2.03 15.19 3.40
C LEU A 45 -0.50 15.12 3.36
N ILE A 46 0.10 15.19 2.16
CA ILE A 46 1.55 15.06 1.97
C ILE A 46 2.29 16.39 1.88
N LYS A 47 1.57 17.51 1.74
CA LYS A 47 2.18 18.82 1.48
C LYS A 47 3.00 19.32 2.67
N ASP A 48 2.44 19.24 3.86
CA ASP A 48 3.03 19.83 5.06
C ASP A 48 3.04 18.82 6.22
N ALA A 49 3.88 19.07 7.24
CA ALA A 49 3.80 18.39 8.52
C ALA A 49 2.45 18.68 9.18
N GLY A 50 1.89 17.70 9.87
CA GLY A 50 0.59 17.88 10.49
C GLY A 50 0.13 16.67 11.30
N PRO A 51 -1.15 16.63 11.67
CA PRO A 51 -1.68 15.55 12.53
C PRO A 51 -1.57 14.17 11.87
N HIS A 52 -1.51 14.11 10.53
CA HIS A 52 -1.45 12.87 9.76
C HIS A 52 -0.11 12.62 9.07
N ASN A 53 0.87 13.54 9.22
CA ASN A 53 2.16 13.46 8.55
C ASN A 53 3.28 13.89 9.51
N TRP A 54 4.30 13.05 9.64
CA TRP A 54 5.46 13.33 10.49
C TRP A 54 6.28 14.54 10.04
N GLY A 55 6.28 14.82 8.74
CA GLY A 55 7.00 15.96 8.19
C GLY A 55 8.52 15.79 8.18
N PHE A 56 9.01 14.61 7.83
CA PHE A 56 10.44 14.36 7.78
C PHE A 56 11.10 14.97 6.55
N TYR A 57 12.39 15.26 6.69
CA TYR A 57 13.31 15.58 5.61
C TYR A 57 14.46 14.57 5.61
N THR A 58 15.01 14.30 4.43
CA THR A 58 16.27 13.56 4.34
C THR A 58 17.41 14.40 4.89
N ASP A 59 18.51 13.73 5.25
CA ASP A 59 19.78 14.45 5.35
C ASP A 59 20.19 15.05 4.00
N ALA A 60 21.13 16.00 4.03
CA ALA A 60 21.64 16.64 2.83
C ALA A 60 22.22 15.60 1.87
N GLN A 61 21.69 15.53 0.64
CA GLN A 61 22.09 14.56 -0.37
C GLN A 61 23.24 15.13 -1.20
N LYS A 62 24.47 14.67 -0.94
CA LYS A 62 25.70 15.18 -1.57
C LYS A 62 25.63 15.20 -3.10
N HIS A 63 25.12 14.13 -3.73
CA HIS A 63 25.03 14.00 -5.19
C HIS A 63 23.78 14.67 -5.79
N MET A 64 23.01 15.39 -4.97
CA MET A 64 21.83 16.15 -5.36
C MET A 64 21.96 17.63 -4.94
N ASN A 65 23.15 18.20 -5.11
CA ASN A 65 23.48 19.59 -4.71
C ASN A 65 23.21 19.89 -3.23
N ASN A 66 23.48 18.92 -2.35
CA ASN A 66 23.22 18.98 -0.91
C ASN A 66 21.77 19.32 -0.54
N ARG A 67 20.80 19.01 -1.40
CA ARG A 67 19.38 19.22 -1.11
C ARG A 67 18.91 18.30 0.00
N LYS A 68 18.07 18.83 0.87
CA LYS A 68 17.21 18.05 1.78
C LYS A 68 15.87 17.85 1.09
N LEU A 69 15.45 16.61 0.94
CA LEU A 69 14.21 16.28 0.27
C LEU A 69 13.09 16.10 1.32
N TRP A 70 11.94 16.66 1.03
CA TRP A 70 10.73 16.43 1.79
C TRP A 70 10.33 14.95 1.70
N TRP A 71 10.08 14.33 2.86
CA TRP A 71 9.86 12.90 2.94
C TRP A 71 8.64 12.55 3.78
N PRO A 72 7.42 12.73 3.25
CA PRO A 72 6.18 12.51 4.00
C PRO A 72 6.08 11.06 4.48
N ARG A 73 5.67 10.90 5.73
CA ARG A 73 5.35 9.61 6.36
C ARG A 73 4.09 9.76 7.17
N GLY A 74 3.15 8.83 7.01
CA GLY A 74 1.89 8.86 7.72
C GLY A 74 2.05 8.67 9.23
N LYS A 75 1.28 9.45 9.98
CA LYS A 75 1.16 9.42 11.43
C LYS A 75 -0.29 9.16 11.77
N GLY A 76 -0.58 8.03 12.39
CA GLY A 76 -1.94 7.60 12.70
C GLY A 76 -2.29 6.22 12.17
N TRP A 77 -3.54 5.84 12.34
CA TRP A 77 -4.04 4.55 11.90
C TRP A 77 -3.89 4.37 10.39
N GLY A 78 -3.29 3.25 9.99
CA GLY A 78 -2.91 2.97 8.61
C GLY A 78 -1.54 3.51 8.21
N GLY A 79 -0.94 4.40 9.00
CA GLY A 79 0.37 5.00 8.71
C GLY A 79 0.41 5.62 7.32
N SER A 80 1.47 5.33 6.55
CA SER A 80 1.61 5.87 5.19
C SER A 80 0.56 5.38 4.19
N SER A 81 -0.12 4.26 4.43
CA SER A 81 -1.24 3.84 3.59
C SER A 81 -2.45 4.78 3.69
N SER A 82 -2.52 5.58 4.76
CA SER A 82 -3.56 6.60 4.96
C SER A 82 -3.26 7.93 4.24
N ILE A 83 -2.03 8.13 3.74
CA ILE A 83 -1.64 9.37 3.06
C ILE A 83 -0.98 9.18 1.69
N ASN A 84 -0.73 7.95 1.26
CA ASN A 84 -0.08 7.64 -0.03
C ASN A 84 -0.97 7.95 -1.25
N GLY A 85 -0.41 7.82 -2.46
CA GLY A 85 -1.12 7.97 -3.73
C GLY A 85 -1.94 6.75 -4.15
N MET A 86 -2.11 5.75 -3.28
CA MET A 86 -2.92 4.54 -3.49
C MET A 86 -2.49 3.63 -4.65
N VAL A 87 -1.37 3.89 -5.29
CA VAL A 87 -0.85 3.00 -6.32
C VAL A 87 -0.53 1.65 -5.70
N TYR A 88 -1.05 0.58 -6.31
CA TYR A 88 -0.77 -0.78 -5.92
C TYR A 88 0.15 -1.44 -6.96
N ILE A 89 1.38 -1.67 -6.55
CA ILE A 89 2.38 -2.35 -7.36
C ILE A 89 3.29 -3.16 -6.43
N ARG A 90 3.61 -4.39 -6.83
CA ARG A 90 4.53 -5.27 -6.12
C ARG A 90 5.95 -5.05 -6.64
N GLY A 91 6.95 -5.47 -5.88
CA GLY A 91 8.31 -5.60 -6.38
C GLY A 91 8.38 -6.59 -7.56
N HIS A 92 9.35 -6.42 -8.43
CA HIS A 92 9.59 -7.36 -9.52
C HIS A 92 9.98 -8.74 -8.97
N ALA A 93 9.59 -9.82 -9.65
CA ALA A 93 9.90 -11.18 -9.20
C ALA A 93 11.39 -11.40 -8.90
N ARG A 94 12.27 -10.79 -9.72
CA ARG A 94 13.73 -10.85 -9.54
C ARG A 94 14.22 -10.19 -8.26
N ASP A 95 13.53 -9.18 -7.70
CA ASP A 95 13.92 -8.52 -6.45
C ASP A 95 13.87 -9.53 -5.30
N TYR A 96 12.80 -10.31 -5.23
CA TYR A 96 12.63 -11.36 -4.22
C TYR A 96 13.57 -12.54 -4.43
N ASP A 97 13.77 -12.95 -5.69
CA ASP A 97 14.70 -14.03 -6.01
C ASP A 97 16.14 -13.63 -5.72
N GLN A 98 16.51 -12.36 -5.86
CA GLN A 98 17.80 -11.84 -5.45
C GLN A 98 17.97 -11.90 -3.92
N TRP A 99 16.92 -11.59 -3.15
CA TRP A 99 16.96 -11.77 -1.70
C TRP A 99 17.22 -13.22 -1.32
N ARG A 100 16.53 -14.16 -1.95
CA ARG A 100 16.77 -15.60 -1.74
C ARG A 100 18.21 -15.99 -2.08
N GLN A 101 18.74 -15.51 -3.21
CA GLN A 101 20.12 -15.76 -3.62
C GLN A 101 21.13 -15.18 -2.65
N SER A 102 20.83 -14.07 -2.00
CA SER A 102 21.63 -13.45 -0.93
C SER A 102 21.55 -14.22 0.41
N GLY A 103 20.92 -15.41 0.44
CA GLY A 103 20.83 -16.27 1.61
C GLY A 103 19.53 -16.17 2.40
N LEU A 104 18.59 -15.31 2.02
CA LEU A 104 17.31 -15.14 2.70
C LEU A 104 16.30 -16.19 2.21
N ARG A 105 16.43 -17.43 2.70
CA ARG A 105 15.54 -18.53 2.36
C ARG A 105 14.08 -18.20 2.75
N GLY A 106 13.13 -18.57 1.90
CA GLY A 106 11.71 -18.27 2.11
C GLY A 106 11.29 -16.86 1.65
N TRP A 107 12.18 -16.11 0.99
CA TRP A 107 11.92 -14.78 0.46
C TRP A 107 11.97 -14.68 -1.07
N GLY A 108 12.08 -15.80 -1.79
CA GLY A 108 11.96 -15.81 -3.24
C GLY A 108 10.53 -15.49 -3.69
N TYR A 109 10.37 -15.12 -4.97
CA TYR A 109 9.05 -14.71 -5.47
C TYR A 109 7.97 -15.78 -5.26
N ALA A 110 8.28 -17.04 -5.52
CA ALA A 110 7.36 -18.16 -5.27
C ALA A 110 6.96 -18.29 -3.80
N ASP A 111 7.86 -17.92 -2.87
CA ASP A 111 7.59 -17.99 -1.43
C ASP A 111 6.66 -16.83 -0.97
N VAL A 112 6.81 -15.63 -1.54
CA VAL A 112 6.06 -14.43 -1.13
C VAL A 112 4.75 -14.23 -1.87
N LEU A 113 4.60 -14.75 -3.09
CA LEU A 113 3.39 -14.62 -3.90
C LEU A 113 2.11 -15.09 -3.19
N PRO A 114 2.09 -16.22 -2.46
CA PRO A 114 0.91 -16.64 -1.70
C PRO A 114 0.45 -15.60 -0.67
N TYR A 115 1.38 -14.84 -0.07
CA TYR A 115 1.05 -13.79 0.90
C TYR A 115 0.49 -12.54 0.22
N PHE A 116 1.00 -12.16 -0.97
CA PHE A 116 0.40 -11.10 -1.77
C PHE A 116 -1.05 -11.46 -2.13
N ARG A 117 -1.28 -12.63 -2.67
CA ARG A 117 -2.62 -13.12 -3.02
C ARG A 117 -3.55 -13.20 -1.80
N ARG A 118 -3.04 -13.65 -0.64
CA ARG A 118 -3.82 -13.74 0.61
C ARG A 118 -4.27 -12.38 1.13
N SER A 119 -3.48 -11.33 0.92
CA SER A 119 -3.82 -9.98 1.37
C SER A 119 -4.70 -9.22 0.39
N GLU A 120 -4.65 -9.57 -0.89
CA GLU A 120 -5.31 -8.87 -1.98
C GLU A 120 -6.76 -9.31 -2.18
N GLY A 121 -7.65 -8.33 -2.29
CA GLY A 121 -9.03 -8.49 -2.75
C GLY A 121 -9.20 -7.79 -4.10
N TYR A 122 -8.64 -8.37 -5.16
CA TYR A 122 -8.68 -7.80 -6.50
C TYR A 122 -10.09 -7.83 -7.08
N ARG A 123 -10.55 -6.71 -7.58
CA ARG A 123 -11.90 -6.56 -8.17
C ARG A 123 -12.00 -7.05 -9.60
N GLY A 124 -10.87 -7.27 -10.26
CA GLY A 124 -10.80 -7.94 -11.56
C GLY A 124 -10.88 -9.46 -11.43
N LYS A 125 -10.41 -10.16 -12.44
CA LYS A 125 -10.41 -11.62 -12.47
C LYS A 125 -9.21 -12.17 -11.68
N ALA A 126 -9.49 -12.97 -10.66
CA ALA A 126 -8.45 -13.72 -9.95
C ALA A 126 -7.75 -14.72 -10.88
N ASP A 127 -6.45 -14.87 -10.70
CA ASP A 127 -5.62 -15.79 -11.45
C ASP A 127 -4.45 -16.33 -10.61
N MET A 128 -3.39 -16.82 -11.25
CA MET A 128 -2.20 -17.29 -10.54
C MET A 128 -1.43 -16.18 -9.82
N HIS A 129 -1.57 -14.92 -10.24
CA HIS A 129 -0.91 -13.76 -9.63
C HIS A 129 -1.81 -13.02 -8.64
N HIS A 130 -3.11 -12.99 -8.87
CA HIS A 130 -4.09 -12.22 -8.09
C HIS A 130 -4.94 -13.06 -7.15
N GLY A 131 -5.23 -12.49 -5.97
CA GLY A 131 -6.22 -13.01 -5.03
C GLY A 131 -7.50 -12.15 -5.04
N SER A 132 -8.67 -12.79 -4.84
CA SER A 132 -9.97 -12.11 -4.82
C SER A 132 -10.54 -11.90 -3.42
N ASP A 133 -10.06 -12.66 -2.43
CA ASP A 133 -10.73 -12.80 -1.12
C ASP A 133 -9.99 -12.09 0.02
N GLY A 134 -8.89 -11.41 -0.31
CA GLY A 134 -8.11 -10.68 0.68
C GLY A 134 -8.78 -9.38 1.12
N PRO A 135 -8.47 -8.89 2.31
CA PRO A 135 -9.10 -7.70 2.86
C PRO A 135 -8.64 -6.38 2.21
N LEU A 136 -7.47 -6.37 1.56
CA LEU A 136 -6.96 -5.19 0.85
C LEU A 136 -7.59 -5.13 -0.54
N VAL A 137 -8.65 -4.34 -0.67
CA VAL A 137 -9.30 -4.14 -1.98
C VAL A 137 -8.34 -3.44 -2.94
N VAL A 138 -8.24 -4.02 -4.13
CA VAL A 138 -7.46 -3.52 -5.26
C VAL A 138 -8.37 -3.46 -6.48
N GLU A 139 -8.39 -2.34 -7.18
CA GLU A 139 -9.15 -2.15 -8.41
C GLU A 139 -8.28 -1.58 -9.52
N ASP A 140 -8.69 -1.76 -10.76
CA ASP A 140 -8.04 -1.14 -11.91
C ASP A 140 -8.30 0.37 -11.94
N SER A 141 -7.31 1.12 -12.41
CA SER A 141 -7.50 2.55 -12.64
C SER A 141 -8.35 2.78 -13.89
N PRO A 142 -9.33 3.68 -13.87
CA PRO A 142 -10.08 4.04 -15.08
C PRO A 142 -9.13 4.68 -16.08
N LEU A 143 -9.29 4.30 -17.35
CA LEU A 143 -8.55 4.85 -18.51
C LEU A 143 -9.46 5.79 -19.32
N ASP A 144 -10.13 6.70 -18.65
CA ASP A 144 -11.14 7.59 -19.26
C ASP A 144 -10.60 8.98 -19.61
N SER A 145 -9.27 9.10 -19.68
CA SER A 145 -8.62 10.38 -19.96
C SER A 145 -7.75 10.31 -21.22
N ILE A 146 -7.95 11.29 -22.13
CA ILE A 146 -7.12 11.45 -23.32
C ILE A 146 -5.62 11.57 -23.00
N ALA A 147 -5.26 12.05 -21.82
CA ALA A 147 -3.89 12.14 -21.38
C ALA A 147 -3.28 10.75 -21.12
N TYR A 148 -4.04 9.82 -20.55
CA TYR A 148 -3.58 8.43 -20.35
C TYR A 148 -3.41 7.71 -21.69
N ASP A 149 -4.39 7.84 -22.58
CA ASP A 149 -4.31 7.24 -23.92
C ASP A 149 -3.10 7.74 -24.70
N SER A 150 -2.88 9.06 -24.67
CA SER A 150 -1.73 9.68 -25.34
C SER A 150 -0.40 9.23 -24.74
N PHE A 151 -0.31 9.13 -23.41
CA PHE A 151 0.89 8.66 -22.74
C PHE A 151 1.21 7.20 -23.09
N ILE A 152 0.21 6.31 -23.04
CA ILE A 152 0.38 4.90 -23.38
C ILE A 152 0.79 4.73 -24.84
N LYS A 153 0.13 5.43 -25.78
CA LYS A 153 0.48 5.41 -27.19
C LYS A 153 1.91 5.89 -27.45
N SER A 154 2.30 7.02 -26.83
CA SER A 154 3.65 7.54 -26.94
C SER A 154 4.71 6.57 -26.42
N GLY A 155 4.41 5.85 -25.34
CA GLY A 155 5.28 4.80 -24.81
C GLY A 155 5.43 3.64 -25.78
N GLN A 156 4.34 3.19 -26.40
CA GLN A 156 4.36 2.13 -27.42
C GLN A 156 5.12 2.57 -28.68
N GLU A 157 4.93 3.79 -29.15
CA GLU A 157 5.68 4.39 -30.26
C GLU A 157 7.18 4.49 -29.96
N ALA A 158 7.55 4.69 -28.69
CA ALA A 158 8.92 4.67 -28.21
C ALA A 158 9.50 3.26 -28.04
N GLY A 159 8.72 2.21 -28.36
CA GLY A 159 9.16 0.81 -28.32
C GLY A 159 8.91 0.06 -27.02
N PHE A 160 8.19 0.66 -26.06
CA PHE A 160 7.80 -0.05 -24.84
C PHE A 160 6.55 -0.91 -25.06
N PRO A 161 6.50 -2.15 -24.56
CA PRO A 161 5.31 -2.98 -24.65
C PRO A 161 4.16 -2.39 -23.83
N TYR A 162 2.94 -2.65 -24.23
CA TYR A 162 1.77 -2.37 -23.40
C TYR A 162 1.66 -3.44 -22.30
N THR A 163 1.60 -3.01 -21.07
CA THR A 163 1.41 -3.87 -19.89
C THR A 163 0.08 -3.54 -19.25
N PRO A 164 -0.94 -4.39 -19.41
CA PRO A 164 -2.25 -4.15 -18.79
C PRO A 164 -2.25 -4.37 -17.29
N ASP A 165 -1.25 -5.10 -16.77
CA ASP A 165 -1.17 -5.52 -15.39
C ASP A 165 0.29 -5.62 -14.91
N PHE A 166 0.73 -4.62 -14.14
CA PHE A 166 2.07 -4.60 -13.54
C PHE A 166 2.25 -5.58 -12.38
N ASN A 167 1.20 -6.23 -11.90
CA ASN A 167 1.24 -7.23 -10.84
C ASN A 167 1.08 -8.66 -11.38
N GLY A 168 0.96 -8.80 -12.71
CA GLY A 168 0.85 -10.06 -13.42
C GLY A 168 2.20 -10.70 -13.76
N ALA A 169 2.25 -11.39 -14.91
CA ALA A 169 3.43 -12.12 -15.38
C ALA A 169 4.58 -11.19 -15.80
N ASP A 170 4.25 -10.10 -16.49
CA ASP A 170 5.20 -9.15 -17.05
C ASP A 170 5.01 -7.76 -16.46
N GLN A 171 6.05 -7.27 -15.80
CA GLN A 171 6.02 -5.96 -15.15
C GLN A 171 6.63 -4.85 -15.99
N GLU A 172 7.32 -5.16 -17.08
CA GLU A 172 7.97 -4.18 -17.93
C GLU A 172 7.01 -3.64 -19.00
N GLY A 173 6.93 -2.30 -19.14
CA GLY A 173 6.10 -1.70 -20.18
C GLY A 173 5.46 -0.39 -19.75
N VAL A 174 4.42 -0.01 -20.49
CA VAL A 174 3.54 1.14 -20.20
C VAL A 174 2.10 0.67 -20.05
N GLY A 175 1.41 1.18 -19.06
CA GLY A 175 0.03 0.75 -18.79
C GLY A 175 -0.55 1.40 -17.53
N PRO A 176 -1.77 1.03 -17.16
CA PRO A 176 -2.42 1.55 -15.95
C PRO A 176 -1.89 0.88 -14.69
N TYR A 177 -1.75 1.66 -13.63
CA TYR A 177 -1.56 1.09 -12.29
C TYR A 177 -2.89 0.68 -11.67
N GLN A 178 -2.87 -0.42 -10.94
CA GLN A 178 -3.93 -0.77 -10.01
C GLN A 178 -3.86 0.13 -8.76
N ARG A 179 -4.95 0.24 -8.03
CA ARG A 179 -5.06 1.15 -6.90
C ARG A 179 -5.80 0.55 -5.72
N THR A 180 -5.43 0.98 -4.51
CA THR A 180 -6.11 0.62 -3.26
C THR A 180 -7.24 1.60 -2.97
N ILE A 181 -8.31 1.49 -3.75
CA ILE A 181 -9.55 2.25 -3.62
C ILE A 181 -10.71 1.25 -3.55
N ASN A 182 -11.74 1.55 -2.78
CA ASN A 182 -12.96 0.77 -2.67
C ASN A 182 -14.16 1.72 -2.60
N ASP A 183 -15.07 1.59 -3.55
CA ASP A 183 -16.27 2.43 -3.64
C ASP A 183 -15.96 3.94 -3.58
N GLY A 184 -14.93 4.37 -4.30
CA GLY A 184 -14.49 5.76 -4.38
C GLY A 184 -13.73 6.27 -3.15
N GLU A 185 -13.48 5.44 -2.13
CA GLU A 185 -12.72 5.79 -0.94
C GLU A 185 -11.36 5.11 -0.91
N ARG A 186 -10.35 5.80 -0.36
CA ARG A 186 -9.05 5.20 -0.02
C ARG A 186 -9.25 3.94 0.84
N TRP A 187 -8.61 2.84 0.43
CA TRP A 187 -8.62 1.60 1.19
C TRP A 187 -7.28 1.38 1.89
N SER A 188 -7.07 2.10 3.01
CA SER A 188 -5.86 1.98 3.82
C SER A 188 -5.79 0.62 4.52
N THR A 189 -4.60 0.26 5.02
CA THR A 189 -4.45 -0.97 5.81
C THR A 189 -5.23 -0.93 7.13
N ALA A 190 -5.46 0.24 7.71
CA ALA A 190 -6.37 0.35 8.85
C ALA A 190 -7.79 -0.06 8.46
N ARG A 191 -8.30 0.40 7.33
CA ARG A 191 -9.64 0.01 6.83
C ARG A 191 -9.71 -1.46 6.44
N ALA A 192 -8.65 -1.98 5.82
CA ALA A 192 -8.61 -3.37 5.36
C ALA A 192 -8.46 -4.37 6.51
N PHE A 193 -7.63 -4.09 7.51
CA PHE A 193 -7.23 -5.08 8.50
C PHE A 193 -7.62 -4.74 9.94
N LEU A 194 -7.63 -3.45 10.32
CA LEU A 194 -7.85 -3.06 11.72
C LEU A 194 -9.34 -2.83 12.03
N HIS A 195 -9.99 -1.96 11.30
CA HIS A 195 -11.40 -1.62 11.53
C HIS A 195 -12.35 -2.82 11.57
N PRO A 196 -12.23 -3.83 10.68
CA PRO A 196 -13.16 -4.95 10.68
C PRO A 196 -13.15 -5.79 11.95
N VAL A 197 -12.03 -5.82 12.67
CA VAL A 197 -11.84 -6.72 13.81
C VAL A 197 -11.98 -6.05 15.19
N LEU A 198 -12.00 -4.72 15.24
CA LEU A 198 -11.98 -3.98 16.51
C LEU A 198 -13.18 -4.25 17.42
N LYS A 199 -14.34 -4.53 16.86
CA LYS A 199 -15.57 -4.77 17.65
C LYS A 199 -15.65 -6.21 18.15
N ASP A 200 -15.07 -7.14 17.40
CA ASP A 200 -15.27 -8.57 17.60
C ASP A 200 -14.11 -9.25 18.33
N ARG A 201 -13.02 -8.48 18.60
CA ARG A 201 -11.81 -9.03 19.24
C ARG A 201 -11.48 -8.31 20.55
N PRO A 202 -12.00 -8.78 21.69
CA PRO A 202 -11.74 -8.20 23.00
C PRO A 202 -10.27 -8.32 23.43
N ASN A 203 -9.53 -9.25 22.85
CA ASN A 203 -8.10 -9.48 23.06
C ASN A 203 -7.18 -8.49 22.27
N LEU A 204 -7.77 -7.59 21.45
CA LEU A 204 -7.04 -6.54 20.73
C LEU A 204 -7.30 -5.17 21.36
N THR A 205 -6.26 -4.58 21.94
CA THR A 205 -6.29 -3.20 22.44
C THR A 205 -5.50 -2.29 21.51
N VAL A 206 -6.08 -1.14 21.13
CA VAL A 206 -5.40 -0.12 20.33
C VAL A 206 -5.26 1.15 21.17
N MET A 207 -4.02 1.53 21.45
CA MET A 207 -3.65 2.77 22.16
C MET A 207 -3.14 3.79 21.15
N SER A 208 -3.83 4.92 21.03
CA SER A 208 -3.43 6.03 20.13
C SER A 208 -3.81 7.37 20.76
N THR A 209 -3.16 8.45 20.31
CA THR A 209 -3.42 9.82 20.80
C THR A 209 -4.72 10.39 20.25
#